data_8ea09a4234732d61df0e494376444100
#
_entry.id   8ea09a4234732d61df0e494376444100
#
_cell.length_a   1.000
_cell.length_b   1.000
_cell.length_c   1.000
_cell.angle_alpha   90.00
_cell.angle_beta   90.00
_cell.angle_gamma   90.00
#
_symmetry.space_group_name_H-M   'P 1'
#
loop_
_entity.id
_entity.type
_entity.pdbx_description
1 polymer ?
#
loop_
_entity_poly.entity_id
_entity_poly.type
_entity_poly.pdbx_seq_one_letter_code
_entity_poly.pdbx_strand_id
1 'polypeptide(L)'
;MSHPRTRLVRFGAVALASGAALGTLGGAAAAGAATTPAGSGTGAVPTTLAGIKAKAATDTTDRVNDLNAAIAKVNAAKSLGTGQATLASYLGTDIGPLQQLNQTIQGDSTLQQATHDFGTIFTGYRVYRLVLPAARIDGLADSATSTGIPKLTADATKAQARVTAANQATVQPLITDLNSQITSATNATNGLAGTVLAFTPAQWNANTALLDTSISSARTAKAALQKGRSDLRQIVQNLKADQAASTTTTTG
;
A
#
# COMPACT_ATOMS: atom_id res chain seq x y z
N MET A 1 62.85 17.02 5.45
CA MET A 1 61.66 17.36 6.25
C MET A 1 60.46 17.35 5.34
N SER A 2 59.71 16.23 5.35
CA SER A 2 58.60 15.99 4.43
C SER A 2 57.30 16.26 5.16
N HIS A 3 56.48 17.19 4.66
CA HIS A 3 55.18 17.50 5.20
C HIS A 3 54.14 16.48 4.72
N PRO A 4 53.30 15.91 5.59
CA PRO A 4 52.18 15.08 5.15
C PRO A 4 51.05 15.97 4.61
N ARG A 5 50.67 15.75 3.35
CA ARG A 5 49.49 16.36 2.73
C ARG A 5 48.22 15.72 3.30
N THR A 6 47.49 16.45 4.15
CA THR A 6 46.18 16.10 4.63
C THR A 6 45.21 16.09 3.44
N ARG A 7 44.71 14.90 3.07
CA ARG A 7 43.64 14.76 2.06
C ARG A 7 42.31 15.24 2.68
N LEU A 8 41.86 16.36 2.21
CA LEU A 8 40.48 16.84 2.49
C LEU A 8 39.48 15.88 1.80
N VAL A 9 38.87 15.02 2.57
CA VAL A 9 37.74 14.20 2.10
C VAL A 9 36.54 15.12 1.97
N ARG A 10 36.22 15.51 0.74
CA ARG A 10 34.98 16.22 0.41
C ARG A 10 33.81 15.28 0.71
N PHE A 11 33.10 15.53 1.81
CA PHE A 11 31.80 14.91 2.08
C PHE A 11 30.81 15.40 1.04
N GLY A 12 30.49 14.53 0.11
CA GLY A 12 29.39 14.74 -0.82
C GLY A 12 28.10 14.89 -0.01
N ALA A 13 27.41 15.99 -0.23
CA ALA A 13 26.06 16.20 0.27
C ALA A 13 25.21 15.02 -0.20
N VAL A 14 24.80 14.15 0.73
CA VAL A 14 23.78 13.16 0.48
C VAL A 14 22.49 13.93 0.30
N ALA A 15 22.15 14.22 -0.95
CA ALA A 15 20.83 14.70 -1.31
C ALA A 15 19.85 13.60 -0.87
N LEU A 16 19.11 13.87 0.19
CA LEU A 16 17.91 13.13 0.53
C LEU A 16 16.90 13.38 -0.59
N ALA A 17 17.04 12.63 -1.68
CA ALA A 17 15.96 12.54 -2.65
C ALA A 17 14.76 11.95 -1.93
N SER A 18 13.89 12.82 -1.51
CA SER A 18 12.57 12.50 -0.96
C SER A 18 11.71 11.92 -2.07
N GLY A 19 12.01 10.67 -2.46
CA GLY A 19 11.19 9.86 -3.34
C GLY A 19 9.94 9.44 -2.58
N ALA A 20 9.03 10.36 -2.42
CA ALA A 20 7.70 10.10 -1.91
C ALA A 20 6.86 9.42 -2.98
N ALA A 21 6.89 8.11 -3.05
CA ALA A 21 5.96 7.36 -3.88
C ALA A 21 5.13 6.34 -3.08
N LEU A 22 4.91 6.60 -1.79
CA LEU A 22 3.86 5.88 -1.02
C LEU A 22 2.59 6.73 -0.87
N GLY A 23 2.48 7.84 -1.64
CA GLY A 23 1.45 8.84 -1.43
C GLY A 23 0.12 8.60 -2.11
N THR A 24 -0.03 7.70 -3.07
CA THR A 24 -1.23 7.70 -3.91
C THR A 24 -2.08 6.43 -3.92
N LEU A 25 -1.66 5.35 -3.24
CA LEU A 25 -2.57 4.24 -2.94
C LEU A 25 -3.30 4.41 -1.60
N GLY A 26 -2.90 5.41 -0.83
CA GLY A 26 -3.47 5.75 0.46
C GLY A 26 -4.14 7.12 0.43
N GLY A 27 -5.22 7.28 -0.31
CA GLY A 27 -6.13 8.39 -0.10
C GLY A 27 -6.64 8.36 1.34
N ALA A 28 -6.40 9.44 2.08
CA ALA A 28 -6.74 9.63 3.46
C ALA A 28 -8.16 9.14 3.78
N ALA A 29 -8.26 8.15 4.64
CA ALA A 29 -9.43 8.05 5.48
C ALA A 29 -9.22 9.06 6.62
N ALA A 30 -9.49 10.35 6.34
CA ALA A 30 -9.94 11.25 7.35
C ALA A 30 -11.25 10.65 7.89
N ALA A 31 -11.39 10.55 9.20
CA ALA A 31 -12.68 10.38 9.85
C ALA A 31 -13.51 11.62 9.50
N GLY A 32 -14.38 11.50 8.55
CA GLY A 32 -15.25 12.52 8.04
C GLY A 32 -15.99 11.96 6.86
N ALA A 33 -17.27 11.69 7.02
CA ALA A 33 -18.25 11.31 6.03
C ALA A 33 -17.72 10.34 4.96
N ALA A 34 -18.07 9.07 5.08
CA ALA A 34 -17.92 8.09 4.02
C ALA A 34 -18.56 8.66 2.76
N THR A 35 -17.75 9.32 1.93
CA THR A 35 -18.07 9.46 0.52
C THR A 35 -18.09 8.03 -0.01
N THR A 36 -19.27 7.48 -0.10
CA THR A 36 -19.56 6.24 -0.81
C THR A 36 -18.85 6.34 -2.16
N PRO A 37 -17.95 5.41 -2.53
CA PRO A 37 -17.41 5.42 -3.87
C PRO A 37 -18.61 5.37 -4.82
N ALA A 38 -18.64 6.27 -5.79
CA ALA A 38 -19.61 6.27 -6.84
C ALA A 38 -19.52 4.90 -7.54
N GLY A 39 -20.45 4.02 -7.27
CA GLY A 39 -20.40 2.63 -7.75
C GLY A 39 -21.09 1.63 -6.83
N SER A 40 -21.32 1.96 -5.55
CA SER A 40 -22.28 1.18 -4.75
C SER A 40 -23.69 1.56 -5.23
N GLY A 41 -24.15 0.86 -6.27
CA GLY A 41 -25.50 0.99 -6.78
C GLY A 41 -26.55 0.67 -5.71
N THR A 42 -26.84 1.64 -4.85
CA THR A 42 -28.01 1.65 -3.95
C THR A 42 -29.28 2.07 -4.70
N GLY A 43 -29.24 2.11 -6.02
CA GLY A 43 -30.45 2.24 -6.84
C GLY A 43 -31.31 1.00 -6.66
N ALA A 44 -32.64 1.20 -6.54
CA ALA A 44 -33.60 0.11 -6.51
C ALA A 44 -33.31 -0.87 -7.68
N VAL A 45 -33.38 -2.19 -7.39
CA VAL A 45 -33.22 -3.21 -8.41
C VAL A 45 -34.35 -3.00 -9.44
N PRO A 46 -34.04 -2.89 -10.75
CA PRO A 46 -35.06 -2.71 -11.75
C PRO A 46 -36.05 -3.88 -11.73
N THR A 47 -37.31 -3.60 -12.00
CA THR A 47 -38.40 -4.59 -11.96
C THR A 47 -38.78 -5.12 -13.34
N THR A 48 -38.05 -4.70 -14.39
CA THR A 48 -38.27 -5.16 -15.76
C THR A 48 -37.03 -5.84 -16.32
N LEU A 49 -37.23 -6.80 -17.21
CA LEU A 49 -36.12 -7.50 -17.88
C LEU A 49 -35.16 -6.53 -18.58
N ALA A 50 -35.68 -5.57 -19.32
CA ALA A 50 -34.87 -4.56 -20.01
C ALA A 50 -34.09 -3.67 -19.02
N GLY A 51 -34.72 -3.31 -17.89
CA GLY A 51 -34.07 -2.53 -16.84
C GLY A 51 -32.92 -3.29 -16.15
N ILE A 52 -33.11 -4.59 -15.86
CA ILE A 52 -32.04 -5.45 -15.30
C ILE A 52 -30.87 -5.54 -16.29
N LYS A 53 -31.13 -5.81 -17.56
CA LYS A 53 -30.09 -5.90 -18.60
C LYS A 53 -29.29 -4.60 -18.73
N ALA A 54 -29.97 -3.46 -18.80
CA ALA A 54 -29.31 -2.16 -18.87
C ALA A 54 -28.44 -1.89 -17.65
N LYS A 55 -28.96 -2.19 -16.44
CA LYS A 55 -28.20 -2.00 -15.20
C LYS A 55 -27.03 -2.97 -15.10
N ALA A 56 -27.18 -4.22 -15.53
CA ALA A 56 -26.10 -5.21 -15.56
C ALA A 56 -24.94 -4.74 -16.46
N ALA A 57 -25.26 -4.21 -17.66
CA ALA A 57 -24.25 -3.66 -18.56
C ALA A 57 -23.46 -2.52 -17.90
N THR A 58 -24.14 -1.57 -17.26
CA THR A 58 -23.50 -0.47 -16.52
C THR A 58 -22.64 -0.98 -15.37
N ASP A 59 -23.24 -1.77 -14.46
CA ASP A 59 -22.55 -2.24 -13.26
C ASP A 59 -21.34 -3.13 -13.57
N THR A 60 -21.39 -3.90 -14.66
CA THR A 60 -20.25 -4.71 -15.10
C THR A 60 -19.16 -3.82 -15.72
N THR A 61 -19.56 -2.86 -16.57
CA THR A 61 -18.61 -1.92 -17.19
C THR A 61 -17.85 -1.13 -16.15
N ASP A 62 -18.54 -0.62 -15.13
CA ASP A 62 -17.91 0.13 -14.02
C ASP A 62 -16.87 -0.72 -13.28
N ARG A 63 -17.20 -1.98 -12.97
CA ARG A 63 -16.27 -2.89 -12.28
C ARG A 63 -15.05 -3.21 -13.12
N VAL A 64 -15.25 -3.49 -14.40
CA VAL A 64 -14.14 -3.77 -15.33
C VAL A 64 -13.25 -2.53 -15.49
N ASN A 65 -13.82 -1.35 -15.59
CA ASN A 65 -13.06 -0.10 -15.67
C ASN A 65 -12.26 0.16 -14.39
N ASP A 66 -12.84 -0.07 -13.21
CA ASP A 66 -12.15 0.11 -11.93
C ASP A 66 -11.03 -0.91 -11.73
N LEU A 67 -11.22 -2.17 -12.15
CA LEU A 67 -10.18 -3.19 -12.15
C LEU A 67 -9.04 -2.81 -13.10
N ASN A 68 -9.34 -2.37 -14.33
CA ASN A 68 -8.32 -1.91 -15.28
C ASN A 68 -7.56 -0.68 -14.76
N ALA A 69 -8.26 0.27 -14.13
CA ALA A 69 -7.63 1.42 -13.52
C ALA A 69 -6.71 1.03 -12.35
N ALA A 70 -7.11 0.02 -11.56
CA ALA A 70 -6.27 -0.54 -10.50
C ALA A 70 -5.02 -1.24 -11.09
N ILE A 71 -5.17 -2.04 -12.13
CA ILE A 71 -4.05 -2.69 -12.85
C ILE A 71 -3.08 -1.64 -13.38
N ALA A 72 -3.57 -0.57 -14.01
CA ALA A 72 -2.72 0.50 -14.52
C ALA A 72 -1.90 1.16 -13.39
N LYS A 73 -2.49 1.39 -12.21
CA LYS A 73 -1.79 1.91 -11.03
C LYS A 73 -0.73 0.93 -10.52
N VAL A 74 -1.06 -0.36 -10.45
CA VAL A 74 -0.13 -1.43 -10.07
C VAL A 74 1.06 -1.45 -11.02
N ASN A 75 0.82 -1.43 -12.34
CA ASN A 75 1.88 -1.46 -13.35
C ASN A 75 2.78 -0.21 -13.34
N ALA A 76 2.28 0.92 -12.87
CA ALA A 76 3.07 2.14 -12.68
C ALA A 76 3.85 2.17 -11.34
N ALA A 77 3.53 1.30 -10.40
CA ALA A 77 4.06 1.33 -9.03
C ALA A 77 5.39 0.59 -8.90
N LYS A 78 6.50 1.28 -9.10
CA LYS A 78 7.87 0.74 -8.99
C LYS A 78 8.23 0.17 -7.61
N SER A 79 7.45 0.51 -6.57
CA SER A 79 7.73 0.10 -5.18
C SER A 79 7.23 -1.31 -4.84
N LEU A 80 6.50 -1.98 -5.73
CA LEU A 80 5.90 -3.30 -5.48
C LEU A 80 6.88 -4.46 -5.70
N GLY A 81 8.01 -4.21 -6.36
CA GLY A 81 9.00 -5.25 -6.63
C GLY A 81 8.42 -6.41 -7.43
N THR A 82 8.69 -7.63 -6.99
CA THR A 82 8.22 -8.86 -7.65
C THR A 82 6.71 -9.11 -7.48
N GLY A 83 6.06 -8.51 -6.50
CA GLY A 83 4.61 -8.64 -6.26
C GLY A 83 3.75 -7.97 -7.33
N GLN A 84 4.31 -7.01 -8.09
CA GLN A 84 3.59 -6.23 -9.10
C GLN A 84 2.83 -7.11 -10.11
N ALA A 85 3.49 -8.12 -10.67
CA ALA A 85 2.88 -9.00 -11.67
C ALA A 85 1.76 -9.87 -11.06
N THR A 86 1.98 -10.38 -9.85
CA THR A 86 1.00 -11.18 -9.11
C THR A 86 -0.25 -10.38 -8.82
N LEU A 87 -0.09 -9.15 -8.34
CA LEU A 87 -1.20 -8.26 -8.02
C LEU A 87 -1.97 -7.82 -9.26
N ALA A 88 -1.28 -7.52 -10.37
CA ALA A 88 -1.92 -7.21 -11.65
C ALA A 88 -2.72 -8.41 -12.18
N SER A 89 -2.17 -9.62 -12.08
CA SER A 89 -2.86 -10.86 -12.45
C SER A 89 -4.10 -11.10 -11.59
N TYR A 90 -4.00 -10.96 -10.27
CA TYR A 90 -5.12 -11.08 -9.34
C TYR A 90 -6.28 -10.15 -9.74
N LEU A 91 -6.01 -8.86 -9.97
CA LEU A 91 -7.01 -7.90 -10.40
C LEU A 91 -7.62 -8.24 -11.77
N GLY A 92 -6.85 -8.84 -12.66
CA GLY A 92 -7.31 -9.23 -14.00
C GLY A 92 -8.21 -10.45 -14.03
N THR A 93 -8.16 -11.30 -12.99
CA THR A 93 -8.87 -12.58 -12.94
C THR A 93 -10.38 -12.45 -13.15
N ASP A 94 -10.99 -11.40 -12.63
CA ASP A 94 -12.44 -11.19 -12.68
C ASP A 94 -12.94 -10.48 -13.94
N ILE A 95 -12.06 -9.88 -14.75
CA ILE A 95 -12.47 -9.05 -15.90
C ILE A 95 -13.22 -9.87 -16.95
N GLY A 96 -12.59 -10.94 -17.44
CA GLY A 96 -13.20 -11.82 -18.45
C GLY A 96 -14.52 -12.45 -17.96
N PRO A 97 -14.52 -13.10 -16.78
CA PRO A 97 -15.74 -13.66 -16.20
C PRO A 97 -16.88 -12.65 -15.98
N LEU A 98 -16.59 -11.41 -15.56
CA LEU A 98 -17.61 -10.36 -15.45
C LEU A 98 -18.21 -9.98 -16.81
N GLN A 99 -17.36 -9.88 -17.85
CA GLN A 99 -17.83 -9.60 -19.20
C GLN A 99 -18.70 -10.75 -19.74
N GLN A 100 -18.29 -11.99 -19.48
CA GLN A 100 -19.07 -13.18 -19.82
C GLN A 100 -20.43 -13.21 -19.11
N LEU A 101 -20.45 -12.91 -17.80
CA LEU A 101 -21.69 -12.82 -17.03
C LEU A 101 -22.64 -11.76 -17.59
N ASN A 102 -22.11 -10.60 -17.98
CA ASN A 102 -22.94 -9.60 -18.66
C ASN A 102 -23.55 -10.14 -19.96
N GLN A 103 -22.77 -10.85 -20.80
CA GLN A 103 -23.31 -11.48 -22.02
C GLN A 103 -24.42 -12.48 -21.69
N THR A 104 -24.25 -13.30 -20.65
CA THR A 104 -25.29 -14.22 -20.18
C THR A 104 -26.57 -13.47 -19.82
N ILE A 105 -26.47 -12.41 -19.01
CA ILE A 105 -27.61 -11.57 -18.61
C ILE A 105 -28.29 -10.93 -19.83
N GLN A 106 -27.52 -10.47 -20.82
CA GLN A 106 -28.11 -9.93 -22.06
C GLN A 106 -28.87 -11.00 -22.87
N GLY A 107 -28.47 -12.28 -22.79
CA GLY A 107 -29.14 -13.43 -23.38
C GLY A 107 -30.38 -13.93 -22.64
N ASP A 108 -30.56 -13.59 -21.38
CA ASP A 108 -31.69 -14.07 -20.57
C ASP A 108 -33.05 -13.74 -21.20
N SER A 109 -33.95 -14.72 -21.17
CA SER A 109 -35.29 -14.55 -21.74
C SER A 109 -36.36 -14.20 -20.70
N THR A 110 -36.06 -14.40 -19.42
CA THR A 110 -36.99 -14.14 -18.31
C THR A 110 -36.41 -13.17 -17.28
N LEU A 111 -37.30 -12.41 -16.64
CA LEU A 111 -36.92 -11.51 -15.54
C LEU A 111 -36.28 -12.29 -14.38
N GLN A 112 -36.75 -13.50 -14.09
CA GLN A 112 -36.23 -14.31 -13.00
C GLN A 112 -34.76 -14.72 -13.22
N GLN A 113 -34.42 -15.21 -14.43
CA GLN A 113 -33.04 -15.54 -14.80
C GLN A 113 -32.15 -14.31 -14.70
N ALA A 114 -32.53 -13.22 -15.40
CA ALA A 114 -31.75 -11.99 -15.39
C ALA A 114 -31.54 -11.41 -13.96
N THR A 115 -32.54 -11.51 -13.09
CA THR A 115 -32.41 -11.07 -11.68
C THR A 115 -31.43 -11.95 -10.90
N HIS A 116 -31.49 -13.27 -11.10
CA HIS A 116 -30.57 -14.21 -10.47
C HIS A 116 -29.12 -13.92 -10.90
N ASP A 117 -28.87 -13.85 -12.20
CA ASP A 117 -27.54 -13.65 -12.77
C ASP A 117 -26.99 -12.25 -12.48
N PHE A 118 -27.87 -11.23 -12.47
CA PHE A 118 -27.53 -9.89 -12.02
C PHE A 118 -27.03 -9.88 -10.56
N GLY A 119 -27.68 -10.66 -9.67
CA GLY A 119 -27.23 -10.84 -8.28
C GLY A 119 -25.80 -11.38 -8.17
N THR A 120 -25.38 -12.21 -9.14
CA THR A 120 -24.04 -12.81 -9.17
C THR A 120 -22.94 -11.77 -9.41
N ILE A 121 -23.22 -10.64 -10.08
CA ILE A 121 -22.25 -9.52 -10.22
C ILE A 121 -21.75 -9.07 -8.84
N PHE A 122 -22.63 -9.10 -7.84
CA PHE A 122 -22.33 -8.60 -6.49
C PHE A 122 -21.84 -9.70 -5.56
N THR A 123 -22.37 -10.91 -5.67
CA THR A 123 -22.09 -12.01 -4.74
C THR A 123 -20.95 -12.89 -5.18
N GLY A 124 -20.76 -13.05 -6.49
CA GLY A 124 -19.76 -13.92 -7.08
C GLY A 124 -18.39 -13.28 -7.25
N TYR A 125 -18.31 -11.96 -7.41
CA TYR A 125 -17.05 -11.26 -7.68
C TYR A 125 -16.59 -10.34 -6.55
N ARG A 126 -17.51 -9.70 -5.82
CA ARG A 126 -17.18 -8.84 -4.66
C ARG A 126 -16.11 -7.77 -4.95
N VAL A 127 -16.05 -7.22 -6.19
CA VAL A 127 -14.98 -6.30 -6.63
C VAL A 127 -14.73 -5.19 -5.62
N TYR A 128 -15.77 -4.47 -5.18
CA TYR A 128 -15.60 -3.33 -4.28
C TYR A 128 -15.45 -3.72 -2.79
N ARG A 129 -15.93 -4.89 -2.40
CA ARG A 129 -15.94 -5.31 -1.00
C ARG A 129 -14.77 -6.21 -0.63
N LEU A 130 -14.21 -6.92 -1.61
CA LEU A 130 -13.11 -7.86 -1.40
C LEU A 130 -11.92 -7.56 -2.32
N VAL A 131 -12.10 -7.61 -3.65
CA VAL A 131 -10.97 -7.64 -4.61
C VAL A 131 -10.14 -6.37 -4.54
N LEU A 132 -10.76 -5.18 -4.67
CA LEU A 132 -10.02 -3.91 -4.60
C LEU A 132 -9.46 -3.60 -3.21
N PRO A 133 -10.15 -3.86 -2.08
CA PRO A 133 -9.56 -3.75 -0.76
C PRO A 133 -8.40 -4.71 -0.53
N ALA A 134 -8.50 -6.00 -0.92
CA ALA A 134 -7.42 -6.97 -0.82
C ALA A 134 -6.20 -6.51 -1.62
N ALA A 135 -6.39 -6.05 -2.86
CA ALA A 135 -5.32 -5.52 -3.69
C ALA A 135 -4.61 -4.30 -3.09
N ARG A 136 -5.34 -3.43 -2.36
CA ARG A 136 -4.74 -2.30 -1.65
C ARG A 136 -3.88 -2.74 -0.46
N ILE A 137 -4.33 -3.75 0.28
CA ILE A 137 -3.60 -4.31 1.42
C ILE A 137 -2.33 -5.00 0.91
N ASP A 138 -2.44 -5.82 -0.13
CA ASP A 138 -1.33 -6.49 -0.79
C ASP A 138 -0.29 -5.49 -1.30
N GLY A 139 -0.70 -4.50 -2.08
CA GLY A 139 0.21 -3.48 -2.61
C GLY A 139 0.92 -2.67 -1.52
N LEU A 140 0.27 -2.45 -0.35
CA LEU A 140 0.93 -1.84 0.80
C LEU A 140 1.98 -2.79 1.40
N ALA A 141 1.66 -4.07 1.57
CA ALA A 141 2.57 -5.08 2.10
C ALA A 141 3.79 -5.23 1.19
N ASP A 142 3.58 -5.38 -0.11
CA ASP A 142 4.65 -5.49 -1.11
C ASP A 142 5.55 -4.25 -1.16
N SER A 143 4.96 -3.06 -1.15
CA SER A 143 5.73 -1.81 -1.12
C SER A 143 6.52 -1.66 0.18
N ALA A 144 5.97 -2.11 1.31
CA ALA A 144 6.67 -2.11 2.58
C ALA A 144 7.87 -3.06 2.57
N THR A 145 7.69 -4.31 2.12
CA THR A 145 8.72 -5.35 2.13
C THR A 145 9.78 -5.14 1.05
N SER A 146 9.38 -4.72 -0.16
CA SER A 146 10.31 -4.55 -1.28
C SER A 146 11.12 -3.25 -1.22
N THR A 147 10.57 -2.20 -0.60
CA THR A 147 11.18 -0.86 -0.65
C THR A 147 11.29 -0.19 0.73
N GLY A 148 10.20 -0.14 1.48
CA GLY A 148 10.10 0.67 2.69
C GLY A 148 11.01 0.18 3.80
N ILE A 149 10.90 -1.08 4.15
CA ILE A 149 11.68 -1.74 5.20
C ILE A 149 13.17 -1.80 4.83
N PRO A 150 13.57 -2.29 3.63
CA PRO A 150 14.98 -2.32 3.24
C PRO A 150 15.65 -0.96 3.27
N LYS A 151 14.94 0.08 2.81
CA LYS A 151 15.46 1.46 2.84
C LYS A 151 15.69 1.96 4.26
N LEU A 152 14.71 1.80 5.15
CA LEU A 152 14.87 2.20 6.56
C LEU A 152 15.98 1.43 7.25
N THR A 153 16.13 0.14 6.99
CA THR A 153 17.20 -0.71 7.55
C THR A 153 18.58 -0.21 7.09
N ALA A 154 18.75 0.05 5.79
CA ALA A 154 20.01 0.59 5.27
C ALA A 154 20.34 1.96 5.86
N ASP A 155 19.33 2.83 6.02
CA ASP A 155 19.53 4.16 6.59
C ASP A 155 19.81 4.10 8.11
N ALA A 156 19.19 3.16 8.86
CA ALA A 156 19.51 2.88 10.27
C ALA A 156 20.96 2.41 10.44
N THR A 157 21.45 1.51 9.58
CA THR A 157 22.83 1.05 9.59
C THR A 157 23.82 2.20 9.34
N LYS A 158 23.52 3.09 8.38
CA LYS A 158 24.34 4.29 8.11
C LYS A 158 24.33 5.26 9.29
N ALA A 159 23.20 5.42 9.96
CA ALA A 159 23.08 6.27 11.13
C ALA A 159 23.89 5.70 12.30
N GLN A 160 23.79 4.40 12.55
CA GLN A 160 24.56 3.71 13.59
C GLN A 160 26.08 3.87 13.40
N ALA A 161 26.58 3.80 12.18
CA ALA A 161 27.99 4.00 11.86
C ALA A 161 28.51 5.43 12.14
N ARG A 162 27.61 6.38 12.41
CA ARG A 162 27.95 7.78 12.75
C ARG A 162 27.81 8.10 14.24
N VAL A 163 27.42 7.14 15.04
CA VAL A 163 27.34 7.31 16.51
C VAL A 163 28.76 7.38 17.05
N THR A 164 29.00 8.41 17.87
CA THR A 164 30.27 8.66 18.58
C THR A 164 29.95 8.84 20.07
N ALA A 165 30.95 8.84 20.93
CA ALA A 165 30.76 9.12 22.36
C ALA A 165 30.06 10.48 22.61
N ALA A 166 30.30 11.47 21.74
CA ALA A 166 29.72 12.81 21.87
C ALA A 166 28.21 12.86 21.59
N ASN A 167 27.69 12.02 20.66
CA ASN A 167 26.29 12.04 20.24
C ASN A 167 25.50 10.81 20.66
N GLN A 168 26.13 9.84 21.31
CA GLN A 168 25.49 8.58 21.67
C GLN A 168 24.22 8.79 22.53
N ALA A 169 24.25 9.72 23.48
CA ALA A 169 23.13 9.96 24.38
C ALA A 169 21.87 10.47 23.66
N THR A 170 22.03 11.22 22.55
CA THR A 170 20.93 11.82 21.77
C THR A 170 20.50 10.97 20.58
N VAL A 171 21.41 10.22 19.97
CA VAL A 171 21.17 9.50 18.71
C VAL A 171 20.81 8.03 18.95
N GLN A 172 21.45 7.36 19.90
CA GLN A 172 21.23 5.93 20.13
C GLN A 172 19.79 5.56 20.51
N PRO A 173 19.05 6.32 21.35
CA PRO A 173 17.65 6.03 21.66
C PRO A 173 16.76 6.09 20.39
N LEU A 174 17.01 7.06 19.49
CA LEU A 174 16.27 7.19 18.24
C LEU A 174 16.56 6.04 17.27
N ILE A 175 17.80 5.55 17.21
CA ILE A 175 18.15 4.37 16.40
C ILE A 175 17.46 3.11 16.97
N THR A 176 17.40 2.98 18.29
CA THR A 176 16.69 1.87 18.93
C THR A 176 15.20 1.89 18.61
N ASP A 177 14.56 3.07 18.68
CA ASP A 177 13.15 3.23 18.29
C ASP A 177 12.95 2.95 16.80
N LEU A 178 13.79 3.49 15.92
CA LEU A 178 13.78 3.20 14.48
C LEU A 178 13.83 1.68 14.19
N ASN A 179 14.73 0.95 14.86
CA ASN A 179 14.83 -0.51 14.70
C ASN A 179 13.57 -1.23 15.21
N SER A 180 12.97 -0.75 16.30
CA SER A 180 11.67 -1.26 16.78
C SER A 180 10.56 -1.05 15.76
N GLN A 181 10.51 0.12 15.11
CA GLN A 181 9.55 0.39 14.03
C GLN A 181 9.77 -0.50 12.80
N ILE A 182 11.02 -0.74 12.40
CA ILE A 182 11.36 -1.67 11.33
C ILE A 182 10.85 -3.08 11.66
N THR A 183 11.09 -3.56 12.86
CA THR A 183 10.62 -4.87 13.33
C THR A 183 9.09 -4.95 13.33
N SER A 184 8.43 -3.90 13.83
CA SER A 184 6.96 -3.82 13.85
C SER A 184 6.37 -3.86 12.43
N ALA A 185 6.96 -3.11 11.48
CA ALA A 185 6.53 -3.14 10.09
C ALA A 185 6.74 -4.52 9.44
N THR A 186 7.88 -5.15 9.70
CA THR A 186 8.21 -6.50 9.20
C THR A 186 7.21 -7.53 9.68
N ASN A 187 6.93 -7.55 11.00
CA ASN A 187 5.98 -8.49 11.58
C ASN A 187 4.56 -8.28 11.03
N ALA A 188 4.15 -7.02 10.88
CA ALA A 188 2.81 -6.68 10.40
C ALA A 188 2.60 -7.00 8.91
N THR A 189 3.67 -7.09 8.10
CA THR A 189 3.59 -7.44 6.67
C THR A 189 3.86 -8.90 6.38
N ASN A 190 4.34 -9.67 7.37
CA ASN A 190 4.71 -11.07 7.18
C ASN A 190 3.49 -11.91 6.73
N GLY A 191 3.58 -12.51 5.55
CA GLY A 191 2.52 -13.33 4.96
C GLY A 191 1.24 -12.58 4.58
N LEU A 192 1.18 -11.25 4.78
CA LEU A 192 -0.04 -10.46 4.59
C LEU A 192 -0.52 -10.48 3.12
N ALA A 193 0.39 -10.30 2.17
CA ALA A 193 0.10 -10.33 0.73
C ALA A 193 -0.55 -11.67 0.33
N GLY A 194 0.11 -12.78 0.56
CA GLY A 194 -0.42 -14.12 0.22
C GLY A 194 -1.76 -14.42 0.91
N THR A 195 -1.95 -13.94 2.14
CA THR A 195 -3.20 -14.14 2.87
C THR A 195 -4.38 -13.43 2.21
N VAL A 196 -4.23 -12.14 1.87
CA VAL A 196 -5.37 -11.34 1.35
C VAL A 196 -5.74 -11.71 -0.08
N LEU A 197 -4.78 -12.11 -0.92
CA LEU A 197 -5.05 -12.55 -2.29
C LEU A 197 -5.67 -13.95 -2.36
N ALA A 198 -5.58 -14.74 -1.28
CA ALA A 198 -6.22 -16.05 -1.19
C ALA A 198 -7.70 -15.99 -0.79
N PHE A 199 -8.20 -14.85 -0.35
CA PHE A 199 -9.61 -14.71 0.04
C PHE A 199 -10.54 -14.78 -1.17
N THR A 200 -11.65 -15.51 -1.01
CA THR A 200 -12.65 -15.72 -2.05
C THR A 200 -13.96 -14.99 -1.75
N PRO A 201 -14.76 -14.67 -2.79
CA PRO A 201 -16.09 -14.13 -2.60
C PRO A 201 -16.99 -14.99 -1.70
N ALA A 202 -16.87 -16.32 -1.77
CA ALA A 202 -17.63 -17.24 -0.92
C ALA A 202 -17.28 -17.06 0.57
N GLN A 203 -15.98 -16.94 0.89
CA GLN A 203 -15.53 -16.66 2.27
C GLN A 203 -16.03 -15.30 2.75
N TRP A 204 -15.99 -14.27 1.90
CA TRP A 204 -16.53 -12.95 2.21
C TRP A 204 -18.04 -13.01 2.48
N ASN A 205 -18.80 -13.78 1.68
CA ASN A 205 -20.24 -13.92 1.87
C ASN A 205 -20.58 -14.61 3.20
N ALA A 206 -19.73 -15.53 3.65
CA ALA A 206 -19.86 -16.20 4.94
C ALA A 206 -19.39 -15.33 6.12
N ASN A 207 -18.41 -14.45 5.90
CA ASN A 207 -17.83 -13.57 6.94
C ASN A 207 -17.43 -12.21 6.36
N THR A 208 -18.25 -11.20 6.56
CA THR A 208 -17.97 -9.84 6.07
C THR A 208 -16.84 -9.12 6.81
N ALA A 209 -16.35 -9.66 7.94
CA ALA A 209 -15.19 -9.17 8.68
C ALA A 209 -13.86 -9.82 8.22
N LEU A 210 -13.89 -10.59 7.12
CA LEU A 210 -12.74 -11.38 6.61
C LEU A 210 -11.45 -10.56 6.46
N LEU A 211 -11.54 -9.28 6.08
CA LEU A 211 -10.39 -8.40 5.89
C LEU A 211 -9.94 -7.63 7.14
N ASP A 212 -10.68 -7.65 8.24
CA ASP A 212 -10.44 -6.74 9.38
C ASP A 212 -9.06 -6.91 10.00
N THR A 213 -8.61 -8.14 10.20
CA THR A 213 -7.26 -8.43 10.69
C THR A 213 -6.20 -7.93 9.72
N SER A 214 -6.38 -8.17 8.43
CA SER A 214 -5.46 -7.74 7.38
C SER A 214 -5.40 -6.22 7.26
N ILE A 215 -6.54 -5.53 7.40
CA ILE A 215 -6.62 -4.06 7.45
C ILE A 215 -5.85 -3.53 8.67
N SER A 216 -6.01 -4.16 9.83
CA SER A 216 -5.30 -3.78 11.06
C SER A 216 -3.79 -3.94 10.89
N SER A 217 -3.33 -5.08 10.36
CA SER A 217 -1.91 -5.33 10.06
C SER A 217 -1.35 -4.30 9.08
N ALA A 218 -2.06 -4.00 8.00
CA ALA A 218 -1.65 -2.99 7.03
C ALA A 218 -1.54 -1.58 7.65
N ARG A 219 -2.46 -1.22 8.55
CA ARG A 219 -2.41 0.05 9.30
C ARG A 219 -1.19 0.10 10.23
N THR A 220 -0.92 -0.99 10.95
CA THR A 220 0.25 -1.12 11.82
C THR A 220 1.55 -0.95 11.03
N ALA A 221 1.70 -1.66 9.91
CA ALA A 221 2.87 -1.54 9.04
C ALA A 221 3.07 -0.10 8.53
N LYS A 222 1.98 0.54 8.06
CA LYS A 222 2.02 1.93 7.59
C LYS A 222 2.44 2.89 8.70
N ALA A 223 1.87 2.77 9.90
CA ALA A 223 2.19 3.62 11.05
C ALA A 223 3.65 3.46 11.46
N ALA A 224 4.15 2.22 11.56
CA ALA A 224 5.53 1.92 11.89
C ALA A 224 6.51 2.53 10.86
N LEU A 225 6.25 2.37 9.55
CA LEU A 225 7.08 2.99 8.51
C LEU A 225 7.06 4.52 8.55
N GLN A 226 5.93 5.13 8.90
CA GLN A 226 5.84 6.59 9.06
C GLN A 226 6.63 7.08 10.26
N LYS A 227 6.50 6.40 11.40
CA LYS A 227 7.25 6.71 12.62
C LYS A 227 8.76 6.54 12.40
N GLY A 228 9.19 5.40 11.81
CA GLY A 228 10.59 5.15 11.49
C GLY A 228 11.21 6.22 10.59
N ARG A 229 10.46 6.76 9.61
CA ARG A 229 10.92 7.91 8.80
C ARG A 229 11.04 9.19 9.62
N SER A 230 10.18 9.39 10.62
CA SER A 230 10.27 10.53 11.53
C SER A 230 11.52 10.44 12.39
N ASP A 231 11.79 9.27 12.97
CA ASP A 231 12.95 9.01 13.79
C ASP A 231 14.25 9.20 12.99
N LEU A 232 14.28 8.69 11.75
CA LEU A 232 15.41 8.89 10.85
C LEU A 232 15.67 10.39 10.57
N ARG A 233 14.64 11.20 10.38
CA ARG A 233 14.80 12.65 10.21
C ARG A 233 15.40 13.31 11.44
N GLN A 234 14.97 12.95 12.64
CA GLN A 234 15.52 13.45 13.91
C GLN A 234 16.98 13.04 14.08
N ILE A 235 17.30 11.77 13.81
CA ILE A 235 18.69 11.26 13.80
C ILE A 235 19.56 12.11 12.89
N VAL A 236 19.15 12.36 11.65
CA VAL A 236 19.92 13.16 10.69
C VAL A 236 20.10 14.61 11.17
N GLN A 237 19.09 15.20 11.80
CA GLN A 237 19.18 16.54 12.38
C GLN A 237 20.20 16.60 13.53
N ASN A 238 20.14 15.64 14.46
CA ASN A 238 21.09 15.57 15.57
C ASN A 238 22.54 15.37 15.09
N LEU A 239 22.75 14.44 14.14
CA LEU A 239 24.08 14.19 13.57
C LEU A 239 24.66 15.42 12.83
N LYS A 240 23.81 16.25 12.21
CA LYS A 240 24.24 17.50 11.57
C LYS A 240 24.61 18.58 12.59
N ALA A 241 23.81 18.69 13.66
CA ALA A 241 24.09 19.65 14.74
C ALA A 241 25.45 19.37 15.41
N ASP A 242 25.75 18.09 15.67
CA ASP A 242 27.00 17.66 16.28
C ASP A 242 28.21 17.95 15.37
N GLN A 243 28.07 17.77 14.04
CA GLN A 243 29.12 18.13 13.07
C GLN A 243 29.39 19.63 13.06
N ALA A 244 28.35 20.46 13.13
CA ALA A 244 28.50 21.92 13.17
C ALA A 244 29.21 22.38 14.45
N ALA A 245 28.86 21.80 15.61
CA ALA A 245 29.51 22.10 16.89
C ALA A 245 31.01 21.72 16.88
N SER A 246 31.36 20.57 16.29
CA SER A 246 32.75 20.09 16.20
C SER A 246 33.62 20.96 15.31
N THR A 247 33.08 21.56 14.25
CA THR A 247 33.83 22.47 13.35
C THR A 247 34.11 23.83 14.00
N THR A 248 33.26 24.31 14.88
CA THR A 248 33.46 25.61 15.55
C THR A 248 34.54 25.55 16.64
N THR A 249 34.75 24.38 17.25
CA THR A 249 35.74 24.19 18.34
C THR A 249 37.19 24.08 17.79
N THR A 250 37.39 23.84 16.49
CA THR A 250 38.71 23.62 15.90
C THR A 250 39.32 24.92 15.35
N THR A 251 38.57 26.03 15.31
CA THR A 251 38.97 27.34 14.78
C THR A 251 39.26 28.41 15.87
N GLY A 252 39.20 28.07 17.13
CA GLY A 252 39.61 28.91 18.27
C GLY A 252 40.88 28.41 18.92
#